data_7a4be3fe2b46f3f5eaa082743c4b92b7
#
_entry.id   7a4be3fe2b46f3f5eaa082743c4b92b7
#
_cell.length_a   1.000
_cell.length_b   1.000
_cell.length_c   1.000
_cell.angle_alpha   90.00
_cell.angle_beta   90.00
_cell.angle_gamma   90.00
#
_symmetry.space_group_name_H-M   'P 1'
#
loop_
_entity.id
_entity.type
_entity.pdbx_description
1 polymer ?
#
loop_
_entity_poly.entity_id
_entity_poly.type
_entity_poly.pdbx_seq_one_letter_code
_entity_poly.pdbx_strand_id
1 'polypeptide(L)'
;MEYKLNCAQLRQMAPRLHAGDRVLLSGRVYTSRDAAHKRIVAAMDAGAPLPYDLQDAVIYYAGPTPAPEGLAVGACGPTTSSRMDPYAPRLLDAGVVAMVGKGERNAAVCDAIERNKAVYLCAIGGAGALASKCITTCKVIAYEDLGCESVKELEFADFPLTVAIACDGSNLFDR
;
A
#
# COMPACT_ATOMS: atom_id res chain seq x y z
N MET A 1 4.10 -7.56 18.81
CA MET A 1 4.99 -6.42 19.12
C MET A 1 4.50 -5.18 18.38
N GLU A 2 4.78 -4.02 18.88
CA GLU A 2 4.41 -2.77 18.21
C GLU A 2 5.66 -2.03 17.76
N TYR A 3 5.63 -1.51 16.53
CA TYR A 3 6.73 -0.75 15.94
C TYR A 3 6.23 0.61 15.48
N LYS A 4 7.05 1.63 15.65
CA LYS A 4 6.84 2.95 15.06
C LYS A 4 7.90 3.12 13.96
N LEU A 5 7.46 3.11 12.70
CA LEU A 5 8.34 3.05 11.55
C LEU A 5 8.04 4.15 10.54
N ASN A 6 9.09 4.60 9.85
CA ASN A 6 8.96 5.41 8.65
C ASN A 6 9.04 4.49 7.43
N CYS A 7 8.35 4.86 6.35
CA CYS A 7 8.38 4.09 5.10
C CYS A 7 9.81 3.83 4.59
N ALA A 8 10.73 4.76 4.82
CA ALA A 8 12.13 4.61 4.44
C ALA A 8 12.86 3.50 5.21
N GLN A 9 12.31 3.03 6.33
CA GLN A 9 12.88 1.96 7.15
C GLN A 9 12.33 0.58 6.80
N LEU A 10 11.28 0.51 5.99
CA LEU A 10 10.57 -0.76 5.76
C LEU A 10 11.45 -1.80 5.08
N ARG A 11 12.29 -1.41 4.12
CA ARG A 11 13.18 -2.37 3.46
C ARG A 11 14.10 -3.06 4.46
N GLN A 12 14.63 -2.32 5.41
CA GLN A 12 15.50 -2.84 6.45
C GLN A 12 14.72 -3.64 7.51
N MET A 13 13.51 -3.20 7.84
CA MET A 13 12.73 -3.77 8.94
C MET A 13 11.85 -4.95 8.54
N ALA A 14 11.45 -5.06 7.26
CA ALA A 14 10.55 -6.11 6.82
C ALA A 14 11.00 -7.52 7.26
N PRO A 15 12.30 -7.90 7.19
CA PRO A 15 12.73 -9.22 7.64
C PRO A 15 12.53 -9.49 9.14
N ARG A 16 12.29 -8.44 9.94
CA ARG A 16 12.07 -8.55 11.38
C ARG A 16 10.60 -8.57 11.77
N LEU A 17 9.70 -8.30 10.83
CA LEU A 17 8.27 -8.23 11.10
C LEU A 17 7.64 -9.62 10.97
N HIS A 18 6.65 -9.88 11.83
CA HIS A 18 5.88 -11.11 11.83
C HIS A 18 4.39 -10.81 11.77
N ALA A 19 3.61 -11.72 11.20
CA ALA A 19 2.15 -11.56 11.16
C ALA A 19 1.60 -11.34 12.56
N GLY A 20 0.73 -10.34 12.70
CA GLY A 20 0.17 -9.92 13.99
C GLY A 20 0.88 -8.74 14.63
N ASP A 21 2.08 -8.40 14.20
CA ASP A 21 2.76 -7.20 14.69
C ASP A 21 1.98 -5.94 14.32
N ARG A 22 2.01 -4.94 15.17
CA ARG A 22 1.38 -3.65 14.92
C ARG A 22 2.43 -2.64 14.48
N VAL A 23 2.06 -1.81 13.50
CA VAL A 23 2.95 -0.79 12.96
C VAL A 23 2.22 0.54 12.92
N LEU A 24 2.82 1.57 13.51
CA LEU A 24 2.44 2.95 13.28
C LEU A 24 3.36 3.49 12.18
N LEU A 25 2.80 3.66 10.98
CA LEU A 25 3.57 3.96 9.78
C LEU A 25 3.49 5.44 9.43
N SER A 26 4.64 6.05 9.23
CA SER A 26 4.77 7.43 8.75
C SER A 26 5.59 7.47 7.48
N GLY A 27 5.38 8.49 6.66
CA GLY A 27 6.17 8.71 5.45
C GLY A 27 5.36 8.66 4.17
N ARG A 28 6.06 8.62 3.06
CA ARG A 28 5.46 8.72 1.73
C ARG A 28 4.83 7.42 1.28
N VAL A 29 3.59 7.52 0.80
CA VAL A 29 2.80 6.38 0.31
C VAL A 29 2.10 6.79 -0.98
N TYR A 30 1.94 5.86 -1.91
CA TYR A 30 1.25 6.10 -3.17
C TYR A 30 -0.07 5.35 -3.20
N THR A 31 -1.17 6.00 -3.64
CA THR A 31 -2.43 5.30 -3.82
C THR A 31 -2.49 4.63 -5.18
N SER A 32 -3.04 3.43 -5.21
CA SER A 32 -3.28 2.72 -6.46
C SER A 32 -4.37 1.67 -6.27
N ARG A 33 -5.38 1.69 -7.14
CA ARG A 33 -6.42 0.68 -7.21
C ARG A 33 -6.39 0.01 -8.59
N ASP A 34 -7.46 -0.70 -8.94
CA ASP A 34 -7.57 -1.53 -10.14
C ASP A 34 -7.12 -0.81 -11.43
N ALA A 35 -7.70 0.36 -11.69
CA ALA A 35 -7.43 1.08 -12.94
C ALA A 35 -5.98 1.58 -13.02
N ALA A 36 -5.44 2.09 -11.92
CA ALA A 36 -4.07 2.56 -11.87
C ALA A 36 -3.08 1.40 -11.99
N HIS A 37 -3.33 0.27 -11.30
CA HIS A 37 -2.49 -0.92 -11.41
C HIS A 37 -2.41 -1.42 -12.85
N LYS A 38 -3.55 -1.46 -13.54
CA LYS A 38 -3.62 -1.88 -14.94
C LYS A 38 -2.73 -0.99 -15.82
N ARG A 39 -2.80 0.32 -15.63
CA ARG A 39 -1.97 1.27 -16.39
C ARG A 39 -0.49 1.17 -16.05
N ILE A 40 -0.15 0.98 -14.78
CA ILE A 40 1.24 0.82 -14.34
C ILE A 40 1.85 -0.43 -14.99
N VAL A 41 1.15 -1.56 -14.96
CA VAL A 41 1.64 -2.80 -15.58
C VAL A 41 1.77 -2.63 -17.09
N ALA A 42 0.82 -1.97 -17.75
CA ALA A 42 0.91 -1.69 -19.17
C ALA A 42 2.11 -0.81 -19.50
N ALA A 43 2.41 0.19 -18.67
CA ALA A 43 3.58 1.05 -18.82
C ALA A 43 4.88 0.26 -18.62
N MET A 44 4.92 -0.66 -17.65
CA MET A 44 6.06 -1.55 -17.44
C MET A 44 6.32 -2.42 -18.68
N ASP A 45 5.26 -2.99 -19.27
CA ASP A 45 5.35 -3.81 -20.47
C ASP A 45 5.85 -3.04 -21.69
N ALA A 46 5.47 -1.77 -21.79
CA ALA A 46 5.85 -0.89 -22.89
C ALA A 46 7.20 -0.19 -22.69
N GLY A 47 7.82 -0.34 -21.52
CA GLY A 47 9.02 0.41 -21.16
C GLY A 47 8.78 1.91 -21.02
N ALA A 48 7.53 2.32 -20.79
CA ALA A 48 7.13 3.72 -20.66
C ALA A 48 7.43 4.26 -19.24
N PRO A 49 7.48 5.60 -19.07
CA PRO A 49 7.68 6.18 -17.74
C PRO A 49 6.58 5.77 -16.77
N LEU A 50 6.97 5.49 -15.52
CA LEU A 50 6.06 5.14 -14.43
C LEU A 50 5.69 6.38 -13.61
N PRO A 51 4.53 6.37 -12.92
CA PRO A 51 4.10 7.54 -12.14
C PRO A 51 5.01 7.84 -10.95
N TYR A 52 5.73 6.83 -10.44
CA TYR A 52 6.69 6.96 -9.35
C TYR A 52 7.71 5.82 -9.43
N ASP A 53 8.82 5.97 -8.69
CA ASP A 53 9.82 4.92 -8.58
C ASP A 53 9.26 3.75 -7.74
N LEU A 54 9.25 2.55 -8.30
CA LEU A 54 8.74 1.37 -7.61
C LEU A 54 9.72 0.85 -6.55
N GLN A 55 11.01 1.20 -6.63
CA GLN A 55 12.00 0.73 -5.67
C GLN A 55 11.68 1.28 -4.27
N ASP A 56 11.47 0.37 -3.32
CA ASP A 56 11.12 0.65 -1.93
C ASP A 56 9.81 1.43 -1.75
N ALA A 57 8.95 1.43 -2.77
CA ALA A 57 7.65 2.09 -2.69
C ALA A 57 6.69 1.38 -1.74
N VAL A 58 5.83 2.17 -1.11
CA VAL A 58 4.70 1.69 -0.31
C VAL A 58 3.42 2.07 -1.04
N ILE A 59 2.56 1.10 -1.31
CA ILE A 59 1.32 1.32 -2.07
C ILE A 59 0.12 1.12 -1.15
N TYR A 60 -0.77 2.12 -1.11
CA TYR A 60 -2.03 2.04 -0.41
C TYR A 60 -3.16 1.79 -1.40
N TYR A 61 -3.88 0.69 -1.22
CA TYR A 61 -5.02 0.32 -2.05
C TYR A 61 -6.25 1.13 -1.65
N ALA A 62 -6.29 2.38 -2.07
CA ALA A 62 -7.36 3.31 -1.72
C ALA A 62 -7.63 4.29 -2.86
N GLY A 63 -8.87 4.80 -2.88
CA GLY A 63 -9.28 5.89 -3.74
C GLY A 63 -9.89 7.00 -2.88
N PRO A 64 -9.09 7.95 -2.40
CA PRO A 64 -9.59 9.00 -1.50
C PRO A 64 -10.73 9.80 -2.12
N THR A 65 -11.76 10.11 -1.33
CA THR A 65 -12.79 11.05 -1.74
C THR A 65 -12.28 12.49 -1.65
N PRO A 66 -12.96 13.48 -2.28
CA PRO A 66 -12.53 14.87 -2.20
C PRO A 66 -12.38 15.34 -0.76
N ALA A 67 -11.36 16.15 -0.52
CA ALA A 67 -11.03 16.64 0.82
C ALA A 67 -12.05 17.68 1.29
N PRO A 68 -12.63 17.50 2.51
CA PRO A 68 -13.36 18.58 3.15
C PRO A 68 -12.38 19.65 3.65
N GLU A 69 -12.92 20.82 3.97
CA GLU A 69 -12.11 21.92 4.46
C GLU A 69 -11.30 21.51 5.71
N GLY A 70 -10.01 21.82 5.71
CA GLY A 70 -9.12 21.54 6.82
C GLY A 70 -8.50 20.13 6.83
N LEU A 71 -8.82 19.28 5.84
CA LEU A 71 -8.24 17.94 5.71
C LEU A 71 -7.52 17.77 4.37
N ALA A 72 -6.50 16.92 4.35
CA ALA A 72 -5.75 16.61 3.12
C ALA A 72 -6.55 15.71 2.17
N VAL A 73 -7.40 14.83 2.71
CA VAL A 73 -8.26 13.91 1.96
C VAL A 73 -9.61 13.80 2.64
N GLY A 74 -10.60 13.28 1.92
CA GLY A 74 -11.87 12.84 2.49
C GLY A 74 -11.73 11.44 3.07
N ALA A 75 -12.75 10.59 2.87
CA ALA A 75 -12.67 9.19 3.28
C ALA A 75 -11.58 8.50 2.47
N CYS A 76 -10.67 7.78 3.14
CA CYS A 76 -9.53 7.11 2.54
C CYS A 76 -9.31 5.72 3.17
N GLY A 77 -10.39 4.92 3.26
CA GLY A 77 -10.30 3.54 3.72
C GLY A 77 -9.75 2.62 2.64
N PRO A 78 -9.25 1.44 3.04
CA PRO A 78 -8.68 0.50 2.09
C PRO A 78 -9.76 -0.20 1.27
N THR A 79 -9.46 -0.47 0.00
CA THR A 79 -10.26 -1.38 -0.82
C THR A 79 -9.77 -2.82 -0.65
N THR A 80 -10.57 -3.80 -1.08
CA THR A 80 -10.21 -5.22 -1.03
C THR A 80 -8.96 -5.51 -1.85
N SER A 81 -7.94 -6.03 -1.19
CA SER A 81 -6.61 -6.22 -1.78
C SER A 81 -6.55 -7.31 -2.83
N SER A 82 -7.41 -8.34 -2.75
CA SER A 82 -7.41 -9.46 -3.71
C SER A 82 -7.65 -9.00 -5.16
N ARG A 83 -8.28 -7.84 -5.35
CA ARG A 83 -8.48 -7.26 -6.67
C ARG A 83 -7.17 -6.87 -7.35
N MET A 84 -6.13 -6.60 -6.57
CA MET A 84 -4.80 -6.26 -7.06
C MET A 84 -3.86 -7.47 -7.22
N ASP A 85 -4.30 -8.66 -6.81
CA ASP A 85 -3.45 -9.87 -6.87
C ASP A 85 -2.92 -10.18 -8.27
N PRO A 86 -3.64 -9.92 -9.38
CA PRO A 86 -3.08 -10.14 -10.72
C PRO A 86 -1.86 -9.28 -11.04
N TYR A 87 -1.69 -8.16 -10.34
CA TYR A 87 -0.63 -7.18 -10.60
C TYR A 87 0.48 -7.18 -9.56
N ALA A 88 0.14 -7.52 -8.31
CA ALA A 88 1.03 -7.33 -7.16
C ALA A 88 2.38 -8.05 -7.28
N PRO A 89 2.47 -9.32 -7.74
CA PRO A 89 3.78 -9.98 -7.86
C PRO A 89 4.77 -9.23 -8.75
N ARG A 90 4.29 -8.64 -9.86
CA ARG A 90 5.16 -7.87 -10.76
C ARG A 90 5.69 -6.60 -10.10
N LEU A 91 4.84 -5.91 -9.33
CA LEU A 91 5.26 -4.71 -8.64
C LEU A 91 6.24 -5.03 -7.50
N LEU A 92 6.00 -6.12 -6.78
CA LEU A 92 6.93 -6.60 -5.76
C LEU A 92 8.29 -6.98 -6.36
N ASP A 93 8.30 -7.68 -7.48
CA ASP A 93 9.54 -8.05 -8.18
C ASP A 93 10.26 -6.80 -8.72
N ALA A 94 9.54 -5.71 -8.96
CA ALA A 94 10.12 -4.44 -9.41
C ALA A 94 10.61 -3.55 -8.25
N GLY A 95 10.43 -3.98 -6.99
CA GLY A 95 11.01 -3.28 -5.85
C GLY A 95 10.03 -2.75 -4.81
N VAL A 96 8.72 -2.84 -5.03
CA VAL A 96 7.74 -2.43 -4.01
C VAL A 96 8.00 -3.19 -2.70
N VAL A 97 8.09 -2.46 -1.58
CA VAL A 97 8.43 -3.07 -0.29
C VAL A 97 7.21 -3.38 0.56
N ALA A 98 6.13 -2.64 0.38
CA ALA A 98 4.93 -2.84 1.19
C ALA A 98 3.68 -2.48 0.43
N MET A 99 2.61 -3.17 0.78
CA MET A 99 1.25 -2.88 0.32
C MET A 99 0.36 -2.72 1.54
N VAL A 100 -0.55 -1.77 1.48
CA VAL A 100 -1.51 -1.49 2.55
C VAL A 100 -2.92 -1.67 1.99
N GLY A 101 -3.69 -2.55 2.59
CA GLY A 101 -5.04 -2.85 2.13
C GLY A 101 -5.85 -3.61 3.16
N LYS A 102 -6.75 -4.45 2.71
CA LYS A 102 -7.56 -5.35 3.57
C LYS A 102 -7.85 -6.68 2.87
N GLY A 103 -8.07 -7.72 3.66
CA GLY A 103 -8.45 -9.05 3.18
C GLY A 103 -7.27 -9.92 2.77
N GLU A 104 -7.60 -11.12 2.35
CA GLU A 104 -6.61 -12.15 2.00
C GLU A 104 -5.89 -11.85 0.68
N ARG A 105 -4.76 -12.52 0.50
CA ARG A 105 -4.01 -12.50 -0.77
C ARG A 105 -3.86 -13.93 -1.29
N ASN A 106 -3.69 -14.09 -2.61
CA ASN A 106 -3.47 -15.42 -3.18
C ASN A 106 -2.03 -15.91 -2.97
N ALA A 107 -1.78 -17.19 -3.29
CA ALA A 107 -0.48 -17.82 -3.08
C ALA A 107 0.66 -17.10 -3.85
N ALA A 108 0.40 -16.64 -5.06
CA ALA A 108 1.40 -15.96 -5.88
C ALA A 108 1.88 -14.65 -5.22
N VAL A 109 0.98 -13.91 -4.57
CA VAL A 109 1.34 -12.70 -3.83
C VAL A 109 2.14 -13.06 -2.57
N CYS A 110 1.73 -14.09 -1.83
CA CYS A 110 2.46 -14.55 -0.65
C CYS A 110 3.89 -14.96 -1.01
N ASP A 111 4.06 -15.71 -2.11
CA ASP A 111 5.39 -16.12 -2.60
C ASP A 111 6.24 -14.90 -2.99
N ALA A 112 5.63 -13.91 -3.63
CA ALA A 112 6.32 -12.69 -4.02
C ALA A 112 6.77 -11.87 -2.80
N ILE A 113 5.97 -11.82 -1.76
CA ILE A 113 6.33 -11.16 -0.50
C ILE A 113 7.56 -11.82 0.13
N GLU A 114 7.59 -13.15 0.18
CA GLU A 114 8.72 -13.89 0.74
C GLU A 114 10.00 -13.67 -0.06
N ARG A 115 9.97 -13.88 -1.38
CA ARG A 115 11.17 -13.77 -2.21
C ARG A 115 11.73 -12.35 -2.30
N ASN A 116 10.88 -11.34 -2.15
CA ASN A 116 11.27 -9.93 -2.24
C ASN A 116 11.51 -9.27 -0.88
N LYS A 117 11.39 -10.00 0.22
CA LYS A 117 11.54 -9.46 1.58
C LYS A 117 10.62 -8.25 1.82
N ALA A 118 9.39 -8.35 1.32
CA ALA A 118 8.36 -7.33 1.43
C ALA A 118 7.39 -7.64 2.58
N VAL A 119 6.37 -6.79 2.74
CA VAL A 119 5.36 -6.96 3.79
C VAL A 119 4.01 -6.48 3.31
N TYR A 120 2.95 -7.18 3.70
CA TYR A 120 1.57 -6.75 3.48
C TYR A 120 0.97 -6.33 4.81
N LEU A 121 0.50 -5.09 4.85
CA LEU A 121 -0.06 -4.45 6.04
C LEU A 121 -1.56 -4.25 5.85
N CYS A 122 -2.36 -4.55 6.86
CA CYS A 122 -3.80 -4.35 6.81
C CYS A 122 -4.21 -3.14 7.63
N ALA A 123 -5.05 -2.31 7.00
CA ALA A 123 -5.78 -1.25 7.67
C ALA A 123 -7.19 -1.72 8.00
N ILE A 124 -7.85 -1.08 8.97
CA ILE A 124 -9.22 -1.39 9.34
C ILE A 124 -10.15 -0.93 8.20
N GLY A 125 -10.87 -1.87 7.59
CA GLY A 125 -11.87 -1.57 6.58
C GLY A 125 -13.06 -0.81 7.18
N GLY A 126 -13.63 0.15 6.44
CA GLY A 126 -14.73 0.98 6.91
C GLY A 126 -14.33 2.16 7.80
N ALA A 127 -13.05 2.30 8.12
CA ALA A 127 -12.54 3.39 8.96
C ALA A 127 -11.97 4.55 8.12
N GLY A 128 -12.53 4.81 6.95
CA GLY A 128 -11.99 5.79 6.01
C GLY A 128 -11.88 7.20 6.57
N ALA A 129 -12.88 7.63 7.37
CA ALA A 129 -12.86 8.95 8.00
C ALA A 129 -11.80 9.05 9.10
N LEU A 130 -11.54 7.96 9.82
CA LEU A 130 -10.47 7.91 10.83
C LEU A 130 -9.10 7.85 10.16
N ALA A 131 -8.97 7.03 9.10
CA ALA A 131 -7.73 6.92 8.33
C ALA A 131 -7.30 8.27 7.76
N SER A 132 -8.25 9.11 7.30
CA SER A 132 -7.93 10.42 6.73
C SER A 132 -7.22 11.35 7.71
N LYS A 133 -7.42 11.15 9.03
CA LYS A 133 -6.73 11.94 10.06
C LYS A 133 -5.25 11.61 10.18
N CYS A 134 -4.84 10.44 9.67
CA CYS A 134 -3.45 10.01 9.66
C CYS A 134 -2.73 10.35 8.34
N ILE A 135 -3.38 11.14 7.48
CA ILE A 135 -2.83 11.59 6.20
C ILE A 135 -2.70 13.09 6.24
N THR A 136 -1.47 13.59 6.19
CA THR A 136 -1.18 15.02 6.35
C THR A 136 -1.11 15.76 5.02
N THR A 137 -0.74 15.09 3.93
CA THR A 137 -0.71 15.67 2.58
C THR A 137 -1.23 14.68 1.56
N CYS A 138 -1.78 15.22 0.46
CA CYS A 138 -2.28 14.44 -0.66
C CYS A 138 -2.07 15.25 -1.95
N LYS A 139 -1.37 14.66 -2.90
CA LYS A 139 -1.08 15.29 -4.19
C LYS A 139 -1.31 14.30 -5.32
N VAL A 140 -2.15 14.66 -6.30
CA VAL A 140 -2.30 13.87 -7.53
C VAL A 140 -1.02 13.98 -8.34
N ILE A 141 -0.41 12.84 -8.68
CA ILE A 141 0.85 12.80 -9.43
C ILE A 141 0.71 12.13 -10.80
N ALA A 142 -0.34 11.34 -11.03
CA ALA A 142 -0.55 10.66 -12.31
C ALA A 142 -2.00 10.20 -12.49
N TYR A 143 -2.37 9.93 -13.73
CA TYR A 143 -3.65 9.34 -14.13
C TYR A 143 -4.84 10.14 -13.62
N GLU A 144 -4.76 11.46 -13.73
CA GLU A 144 -5.76 12.39 -13.21
C GLU A 144 -7.17 12.12 -13.76
N ASP A 145 -7.27 11.61 -14.99
CA ASP A 145 -8.54 11.23 -15.62
C ASP A 145 -9.27 10.09 -14.90
N LEU A 146 -8.58 9.33 -14.03
CA LEU A 146 -9.19 8.26 -13.23
C LEU A 146 -9.98 8.78 -12.02
N GLY A 147 -9.98 10.07 -11.76
CA GLY A 147 -10.71 10.64 -10.63
C GLY A 147 -10.20 10.14 -9.29
N CYS A 148 -11.05 9.54 -8.46
CA CYS A 148 -10.64 9.02 -7.15
C CYS A 148 -9.63 7.86 -7.25
N GLU A 149 -9.52 7.20 -8.40
CA GLU A 149 -8.51 6.17 -8.65
C GLU A 149 -7.23 6.71 -9.28
N SER A 150 -7.09 8.05 -9.43
CA SER A 150 -5.81 8.64 -9.82
C SER A 150 -4.73 8.29 -8.80
N VAL A 151 -3.47 8.24 -9.27
CA VAL A 151 -2.34 7.99 -8.37
C VAL A 151 -2.02 9.26 -7.59
N LYS A 152 -2.03 9.14 -6.28
CA LYS A 152 -1.74 10.23 -5.37
C LYS A 152 -0.54 9.90 -4.51
N GLU A 153 0.25 10.90 -4.21
CA GLU A 153 1.31 10.82 -3.21
C GLU A 153 0.74 11.33 -1.89
N LEU A 154 0.76 10.47 -0.87
CA LEU A 154 0.28 10.79 0.46
C LEU A 154 1.46 10.83 1.44
N GLU A 155 1.29 11.60 2.51
CA GLU A 155 2.16 11.52 3.67
C GLU A 155 1.37 10.92 4.83
N PHE A 156 1.79 9.77 5.33
CA PHE A 156 1.22 9.14 6.52
C PHE A 156 1.86 9.71 7.78
N ALA A 157 1.08 9.84 8.85
CA ALA A 157 1.55 10.22 10.18
C ALA A 157 0.99 9.23 11.19
N ASP A 158 1.82 8.33 11.69
CA ASP A 158 1.48 7.28 12.66
C ASP A 158 0.20 6.51 12.29
N PHE A 159 0.08 6.11 11.04
CA PHE A 159 -1.07 5.38 10.54
C PHE A 159 -1.06 3.96 11.14
N PRO A 160 -2.11 3.57 11.90
CA PRO A 160 -2.12 2.27 12.58
C PRO A 160 -2.42 1.13 11.61
N LEU A 161 -1.50 0.18 11.52
CA LEU A 161 -1.59 -0.97 10.64
C LEU A 161 -1.23 -2.24 11.41
N THR A 162 -1.66 -3.39 10.89
CA THR A 162 -1.27 -4.70 11.38
C THR A 162 -0.55 -5.45 10.26
N VAL A 163 0.57 -6.08 10.59
CA VAL A 163 1.25 -6.97 9.64
C VAL A 163 0.35 -8.19 9.40
N ALA A 164 -0.12 -8.33 8.16
CA ALA A 164 -0.99 -9.44 7.79
C ALA A 164 -0.20 -10.60 7.17
N ILE A 165 0.77 -10.29 6.32
CA ILE A 165 1.65 -11.29 5.69
C ILE A 165 3.06 -10.74 5.73
N ALA A 166 3.97 -11.53 6.32
CA ALA A 166 5.37 -11.17 6.46
C ALA A 166 6.25 -12.05 5.57
N CYS A 167 7.49 -11.62 5.35
CA CYS A 167 8.42 -12.33 4.47
C CYS A 167 9.01 -13.59 5.12
N ASP A 168 8.74 -13.85 6.39
CA ASP A 168 9.05 -15.12 7.05
C ASP A 168 8.04 -16.23 6.76
N GLY A 169 7.02 -15.93 5.95
CA GLY A 169 5.95 -16.85 5.61
C GLY A 169 4.75 -16.80 6.56
N SER A 170 4.83 -16.04 7.65
CA SER A 170 3.69 -15.90 8.57
C SER A 170 2.56 -15.12 7.91
N ASN A 171 1.33 -15.56 8.13
CA ASN A 171 0.14 -15.04 7.46
C ASN A 171 -1.06 -15.14 8.41
N LEU A 172 -1.70 -14.00 8.72
CA LEU A 172 -2.85 -13.97 9.64
C LEU A 172 -4.07 -14.75 9.12
N PHE A 173 -4.15 -14.97 7.81
CA PHE A 173 -5.29 -15.64 7.19
C PHE A 173 -5.11 -17.16 7.13
N ASP A 174 -3.94 -17.66 7.41
CA ASP A 174 -3.69 -19.11 7.52
C ASP A 174 -4.28 -19.63 8.83
N ARG A 175 -5.07 -20.70 8.74
CA ARG A 175 -5.75 -21.32 9.89
C ARG A 175 -5.46 -22.82 9.95
#